data_fd190cd34c0730a568abf82349d7dce1
#
_entry.id   fd190cd34c0730a568abf82349d7dce1
#
_cell.length_a   1.000
_cell.length_b   1.000
_cell.length_c   1.000
_cell.angle_alpha   90.00
_cell.angle_beta   90.00
_cell.angle_gamma   90.00
#
_symmetry.space_group_name_H-M   'P 1'
#
loop_
_entity.id
_entity.type
_entity.pdbx_description
1 polymer ?
#
loop_
_entity_poly.entity_id
_entity_poly.type
_entity_poly.pdbx_seq_one_letter_code
_entity_poly.pdbx_strand_id
1 'polypeptide(L)'
;LETSEKIVAAIRPFGVPCVPDLYTGGAKRFVTYNFADDYGTDFADDQPETVVNSMQIHFFMPANESYISWKKKIRKALFDAGFTFPEVIIQTEDENTIRHMIFECSIEE
;
A
#
# COMPACT_ATOMS: atom_id res chain seq x y z
N LEU A 1 -11.93 -11.86 0.26
CA LEU A 1 -11.46 -10.71 1.03
C LEU A 1 -11.60 -9.43 0.23
N GLU A 2 -11.98 -8.36 0.89
CA GLU A 2 -11.98 -7.04 0.28
C GLU A 2 -10.55 -6.52 0.10
N THR A 3 -10.38 -5.53 -0.75
CA THR A 3 -9.08 -4.97 -1.07
C THR A 3 -8.32 -4.51 0.19
N SER A 4 -9.00 -3.77 1.08
CA SER A 4 -8.38 -3.29 2.32
C SER A 4 -7.94 -4.44 3.22
N GLU A 5 -8.74 -5.50 3.31
CA GLU A 5 -8.40 -6.68 4.08
C GLU A 5 -7.19 -7.41 3.51
N LYS A 6 -7.05 -7.45 2.19
CA LYS A 6 -5.87 -8.05 1.54
C LYS A 6 -4.60 -7.26 1.86
N ILE A 7 -4.69 -5.93 1.89
CA ILE A 7 -3.55 -5.08 2.28
C ILE A 7 -3.15 -5.35 3.73
N VAL A 8 -4.12 -5.32 4.64
CA VAL A 8 -3.86 -5.57 6.06
C VAL A 8 -3.25 -6.94 6.27
N ALA A 9 -3.77 -7.97 5.61
CA ALA A 9 -3.25 -9.33 5.71
C ALA A 9 -1.82 -9.42 5.17
N ALA A 10 -1.52 -8.75 4.06
CA ALA A 10 -0.18 -8.74 3.46
C ALA A 10 0.85 -8.06 4.38
N ILE A 11 0.45 -7.01 5.08
CA ILE A 11 1.35 -6.25 5.96
C ILE A 11 1.50 -6.86 7.35
N ARG A 12 0.52 -7.64 7.79
CA ARG A 12 0.53 -8.24 9.14
C ARG A 12 1.85 -8.91 9.53
N PRO A 13 2.52 -9.70 8.66
CA PRO A 13 3.77 -10.36 9.04
C PRO A 13 4.90 -9.42 9.41
N PHE A 14 4.81 -8.15 9.00
CA PHE A 14 5.86 -7.17 9.29
C PHE A 14 5.77 -6.60 10.71
N GLY A 15 4.64 -6.82 11.39
CA GLY A 15 4.47 -6.38 12.77
C GLY A 15 4.36 -4.88 12.96
N VAL A 16 3.98 -4.15 11.92
CA VAL A 16 3.80 -2.69 11.97
C VAL A 16 2.30 -2.35 11.87
N PRO A 17 1.86 -1.23 12.46
CA PRO A 17 0.48 -0.78 12.27
C PRO A 17 0.14 -0.57 10.81
N CYS A 18 -1.07 -0.96 10.41
CA CYS A 18 -1.56 -0.79 9.05
C CYS A 18 -3.01 -0.32 9.13
N VAL A 19 -3.23 0.95 8.81
CA VAL A 19 -4.52 1.61 9.01
C VAL A 19 -4.89 2.44 7.77
N PRO A 20 -6.19 2.70 7.55
CA PRO A 20 -6.58 3.55 6.43
C PRO A 20 -6.24 5.01 6.70
N ASP A 21 -5.86 5.70 5.64
CA ASP A 21 -5.69 7.14 5.52
C ASP A 21 -4.69 7.78 6.47
N LEU A 22 -4.88 7.75 7.77
CA LEU A 22 -4.05 8.48 8.72
C LEU A 22 -3.75 7.64 9.95
N TYR A 23 -2.47 7.61 10.33
CA TYR A 23 -2.02 6.97 11.55
C TYR A 23 -1.68 8.05 12.60
N THR A 24 -2.27 7.92 13.79
CA THR A 24 -2.08 8.86 14.90
C THR A 24 -1.35 8.25 16.10
N GLY A 25 -0.87 7.02 15.97
CA GLY A 25 -0.14 6.34 17.04
C GLY A 25 1.32 6.76 17.13
N GLY A 26 2.05 6.11 18.04
CA GLY A 26 3.44 6.44 18.34
C GLY A 26 4.49 5.53 17.71
N ALA A 27 4.11 4.58 16.85
CA ALA A 27 5.08 3.69 16.24
C ALA A 27 5.95 4.45 15.23
N LYS A 28 7.24 4.12 15.19
CA LYS A 28 8.18 4.77 14.27
C LYS A 28 8.04 4.22 12.85
N ARG A 29 7.51 3.01 12.70
CA ARG A 29 7.24 2.38 11.42
C ARG A 29 5.78 2.03 11.36
N PHE A 30 5.12 2.47 10.30
CA PHE A 30 3.69 2.20 10.14
C PHE A 30 3.31 2.30 8.67
N VAL A 31 2.16 1.72 8.36
CA VAL A 31 1.60 1.72 7.00
C VAL A 31 0.23 2.38 7.04
N THR A 32 -0.02 3.24 6.07
CA THR A 32 -1.36 3.71 5.77
C THR A 32 -1.71 3.33 4.34
N TYR A 33 -2.99 3.26 4.02
CA TYR A 33 -3.43 2.97 2.67
C TYR A 33 -4.66 3.78 2.32
N ASN A 34 -4.78 4.11 1.04
CA ASN A 34 -5.94 4.82 0.53
C ASN A 34 -6.22 4.36 -0.90
N PHE A 35 -7.48 4.50 -1.29
CA PHE A 35 -7.89 4.30 -2.66
C PHE A 35 -7.45 5.52 -3.47
N ALA A 36 -6.65 5.29 -4.51
CA ALA A 36 -6.25 6.36 -5.42
C ALA A 36 -7.31 6.54 -6.51
N ASP A 37 -7.90 5.42 -6.96
CA ASP A 37 -8.92 5.40 -7.99
C ASP A 37 -9.64 4.06 -7.95
N ASP A 38 -10.89 4.03 -8.40
CA ASP A 38 -11.56 2.78 -8.71
C ASP A 38 -12.38 2.96 -10.00
N TYR A 39 -12.43 1.92 -10.82
CA TYR A 39 -13.17 2.01 -12.07
C TYR A 39 -13.61 0.62 -12.52
N GLY A 40 -14.72 0.60 -13.27
CA GLY A 40 -15.24 -0.65 -13.83
C GLY A 40 -14.65 -0.95 -15.19
N THR A 41 -14.50 -2.23 -15.47
CA THR A 41 -14.11 -2.74 -16.78
C THR A 41 -15.03 -3.89 -17.16
N ASP A 42 -14.90 -4.36 -18.40
CA ASP A 42 -15.65 -5.53 -18.87
C ASP A 42 -17.17 -5.37 -18.67
N PHE A 43 -17.72 -4.29 -19.25
CA PHE A 43 -19.13 -3.97 -19.09
C PHE A 43 -20.03 -4.98 -19.84
N ALA A 44 -21.09 -5.38 -19.16
CA ALA A 44 -22.18 -6.16 -19.73
C ALA A 44 -23.51 -5.57 -19.26
N ASP A 45 -24.45 -5.34 -20.17
CA ASP A 45 -25.77 -4.75 -19.87
C ASP A 45 -25.66 -3.43 -19.08
N ASP A 46 -24.70 -2.57 -19.45
CA ASP A 46 -24.40 -1.29 -18.82
C ASP A 46 -23.94 -1.42 -17.37
N GLN A 47 -23.52 -2.61 -16.94
CA GLN A 47 -22.95 -2.85 -15.62
C GLN A 47 -21.52 -3.33 -15.77
N PRO A 48 -20.59 -2.87 -14.92
CA PRO A 48 -19.24 -3.40 -14.94
C PRO A 48 -19.22 -4.83 -14.38
N GLU A 49 -18.53 -5.72 -15.08
CA GLU A 49 -18.29 -7.08 -14.57
C GLU A 49 -17.10 -7.14 -13.64
N THR A 50 -16.15 -6.20 -13.80
CA THR A 50 -14.94 -6.13 -13.03
C THR A 50 -14.74 -4.70 -12.53
N VAL A 51 -14.34 -4.57 -11.28
CA VAL A 51 -13.93 -3.29 -10.69
C VAL A 51 -12.45 -3.36 -10.40
N VAL A 52 -11.72 -2.34 -10.85
CA VAL A 52 -10.29 -2.22 -10.57
C VAL A 52 -10.08 -1.16 -9.51
N ASN A 53 -9.46 -1.54 -8.41
CA ASN A 53 -9.10 -0.63 -7.33
C ASN A 53 -7.62 -0.28 -7.44
N SER A 54 -7.31 0.99 -7.66
CA SER A 54 -5.94 1.50 -7.63
C SER A 54 -5.65 2.01 -6.24
N MET A 55 -4.61 1.48 -5.64
CA MET A 55 -4.29 1.73 -4.24
C MET A 55 -2.94 2.42 -4.11
N GLN A 56 -2.84 3.26 -3.09
CA GLN A 56 -1.56 3.77 -2.60
C GLN A 56 -1.34 3.20 -1.20
N ILE A 57 -0.23 2.50 -1.03
CA ILE A 57 0.17 1.95 0.26
C ILE A 57 1.42 2.71 0.69
N HIS A 58 1.32 3.43 1.80
CA HIS A 58 2.36 4.32 2.28
C HIS A 58 3.08 3.65 3.46
N PHE A 59 4.39 3.49 3.35
CA PHE A 59 5.20 3.00 4.45
C PHE A 59 6.09 4.14 4.97
N PHE A 60 6.00 4.38 6.27
CA PHE A 60 6.78 5.41 6.94
C PHE A 60 7.80 4.74 7.86
N MET A 61 9.03 5.24 7.84
CA MET A 61 10.13 4.70 8.64
C MET A 61 11.15 5.79 8.95
N PRO A 62 12.05 5.56 9.94
CA PRO A 62 13.14 6.50 10.17
C PRO A 62 14.07 6.59 8.95
N ALA A 63 14.44 7.81 8.57
CA ALA A 63 15.25 8.06 7.38
C ALA A 63 16.70 7.59 7.53
N ASN A 64 17.19 7.42 8.77
CA ASN A 64 18.55 6.97 9.02
C ASN A 64 18.72 5.44 8.93
N GLU A 65 17.64 4.71 8.64
CA GLU A 65 17.69 3.27 8.48
C GLU A 65 17.60 2.90 7.00
N SER A 66 18.14 1.73 6.64
CA SER A 66 18.05 1.26 5.27
C SER A 66 16.62 0.87 4.92
N TYR A 67 16.14 1.34 3.77
CA TYR A 67 14.80 1.03 3.28
C TYR A 67 14.78 -0.13 2.29
N ILE A 68 15.94 -0.59 1.82
CA ILE A 68 16.01 -1.52 0.68
C ILE A 68 15.30 -2.85 0.98
N SER A 69 15.55 -3.40 2.17
CA SER A 69 14.90 -4.65 2.58
C SER A 69 13.38 -4.49 2.71
N TRP A 70 12.95 -3.39 3.35
CA TRP A 70 11.53 -3.08 3.49
C TRP A 70 10.85 -2.94 2.14
N LYS A 71 11.46 -2.21 1.23
CA LYS A 71 10.93 -2.03 -0.13
C LYS A 71 10.70 -3.37 -0.81
N LYS A 72 11.70 -4.23 -0.82
CA LYS A 72 11.61 -5.53 -1.49
C LYS A 72 10.54 -6.42 -0.86
N LYS A 73 10.51 -6.49 0.46
CA LYS A 73 9.58 -7.38 1.18
C LYS A 73 8.13 -6.93 1.05
N ILE A 74 7.87 -5.63 1.20
CA ILE A 74 6.51 -5.11 1.09
C ILE A 74 6.02 -5.25 -0.35
N ARG A 75 6.86 -4.91 -1.34
CA ARG A 75 6.52 -5.07 -2.75
C ARG A 75 6.14 -6.51 -3.07
N LYS A 76 6.93 -7.47 -2.58
CA LYS A 76 6.64 -8.88 -2.79
C LYS A 76 5.36 -9.30 -2.10
N ALA A 77 5.13 -8.88 -0.86
CA ALA A 77 3.93 -9.24 -0.12
C ALA A 77 2.65 -8.76 -0.82
N LEU A 78 2.68 -7.55 -1.35
CA LEU A 78 1.54 -7.01 -2.09
C LEU A 78 1.33 -7.76 -3.40
N PHE A 79 2.39 -8.04 -4.12
CA PHE A 79 2.30 -8.81 -5.36
C PHE A 79 1.75 -10.21 -5.11
N ASP A 80 2.23 -10.87 -4.06
CA ASP A 80 1.76 -12.20 -3.67
C ASP A 80 0.30 -12.20 -3.23
N ALA A 81 -0.20 -11.06 -2.74
CA ALA A 81 -1.60 -10.90 -2.34
C ALA A 81 -2.54 -10.68 -3.52
N GLY A 82 -2.02 -10.59 -4.74
CA GLY A 82 -2.83 -10.45 -5.95
C GLY A 82 -2.82 -9.07 -6.58
N PHE A 83 -2.08 -8.12 -6.03
CA PHE A 83 -1.94 -6.80 -6.64
C PHE A 83 -0.98 -6.84 -7.81
N THR A 84 -1.11 -5.86 -8.72
CA THR A 84 -0.09 -5.67 -9.76
C THR A 84 1.25 -5.39 -9.09
N PHE A 85 2.34 -5.63 -9.80
CA PHE A 85 3.67 -5.39 -9.22
C PHE A 85 3.81 -3.91 -8.87
N PRO A 86 3.98 -3.57 -7.57
CA PRO A 86 3.93 -2.18 -7.15
C PRO A 86 5.03 -1.31 -7.73
N GLU A 87 4.66 -0.11 -8.19
CA GLU A 87 5.62 0.95 -8.43
C GLU A 87 5.91 1.63 -7.11
N VAL A 88 7.16 2.01 -6.88
CA VAL A 88 7.57 2.58 -5.61
C VAL A 88 8.15 3.97 -5.81
N ILE A 89 7.58 4.93 -5.08
CA ILE A 89 8.09 6.30 -5.01
C ILE A 89 8.66 6.48 -3.61
N ILE A 90 9.87 7.00 -3.53
CA ILE A 90 10.56 7.20 -2.24
C ILE A 90 10.74 8.69 -2.00
N GLN A 91 10.27 9.16 -0.84
CA GLN A 91 10.39 10.54 -0.42
C GLN A 91 11.04 10.59 0.95
N THR A 92 11.82 11.63 1.21
CA THR A 92 12.40 11.87 2.53
C THR A 92 11.89 13.21 3.02
N GLU A 93 11.23 13.20 4.18
CA GLU A 93 10.73 14.41 4.80
C GLU A 93 11.91 15.17 5.45
N ASP A 94 12.18 16.36 4.98
CA ASP A 94 13.39 17.10 5.32
C ASP A 94 13.56 17.39 6.81
N GLU A 95 12.48 17.75 7.47
CA GLU A 95 12.56 18.26 8.84
C GLU A 95 12.48 17.17 9.90
N ASN A 96 11.94 16.01 9.55
CA ASN A 96 11.57 15.00 10.53
C ASN A 96 12.37 13.72 10.45
N THR A 97 13.33 13.63 9.55
CA THR A 97 14.10 12.42 9.38
C THR A 97 13.23 11.19 9.15
N ILE A 98 12.10 11.39 8.48
CA ILE A 98 11.16 10.32 8.13
C ILE A 98 11.30 10.02 6.64
N ARG A 99 11.37 8.74 6.32
CA ARG A 99 11.31 8.28 4.95
C ARG A 99 9.91 7.76 4.68
N HIS A 100 9.35 8.17 3.54
CA HIS A 100 8.03 7.80 3.10
C HIS A 100 8.15 7.07 1.76
N MET A 101 7.75 5.81 1.73
CA MET A 101 7.67 5.04 0.49
C MET A 101 6.21 4.87 0.12
N ILE A 102 5.90 5.12 -1.15
CA ILE A 102 4.54 4.96 -1.68
C ILE A 102 4.57 3.81 -2.67
N PHE A 103 3.79 2.77 -2.39
CA PHE A 103 3.62 1.62 -3.27
C PHE A 103 2.32 1.81 -4.02
N GLU A 104 2.40 1.99 -5.33
CA GLU A 104 1.22 2.16 -6.17
C GLU A 104 0.96 0.87 -6.93
N CYS A 105 -0.22 0.32 -6.75
CA CYS A 105 -0.62 -0.94 -7.37
C CYS A 105 -2.13 -1.02 -7.46
N SER A 106 -2.63 -2.00 -8.20
CA SER A 106 -4.05 -2.18 -8.38
C SER A 106 -4.44 -3.65 -8.28
N ILE A 107 -5.72 -3.88 -8.06
CA ILE A 107 -6.28 -5.22 -7.96
C ILE A 107 -7.70 -5.20 -8.51
N GLU A 108 -8.10 -6.28 -9.15
CA GLU A 108 -9.47 -6.50 -9.57
C GLU A 108 -10.28 -7.14 -8.45
N GLU A 109 -11.48 -6.65 -8.27
CA GLU A 109 -12.44 -7.23 -7.34
C GLU A 109 -13.57 -7.95 -8.07
#